data_8aaf5df246e0148e4e3b824df85c8bad
#
_entry.id   8aaf5df246e0148e4e3b824df85c8bad
#
_cell.length_a   1.000
_cell.length_b   1.000
_cell.length_c   1.000
_cell.angle_alpha   90.00
_cell.angle_beta   90.00
_cell.angle_gamma   90.00
#
_symmetry.space_group_name_H-M   'P 1'
#
loop_
_entity.id
_entity.type
_entity.pdbx_description
1 polymer ?
#
loop_
_entity_poly.entity_id
_entity_poly.type
_entity_poly.pdbx_seq_one_letter_code
_entity_poly.pdbx_strand_id
1 'polypeptide(L)'
;MALWGGRFTQAADQRFKQFNDSLRFDYRLAEQDIVGSVAWSKALVTVGVLTADEQQQLEEALNNLLEEVRLDPQQILQSDAEDIHSWVEGKLIDKVGQLGKKLHTGRSRNDQIATDLKLWCKDTVGELLAANRQLQTALVETAQNNQDAVMPGYTHLQRAQPVTFAHWCLAYVEMLARDESRLQDTLKRLDVSPLGSGALAGTAYEIDREQLAGWLGFASATRNSLDSVSDRDHVLELLSNASIGMVHLSRFAEDLIFFNSGEAGFVELSDRVTSGSSLMPQKKNPDALELIRGKCGRVQGALTGMMMTLKGLPLAYNKDMQEDKEGLFDALDTWLDCLHMGALVLDGIQVKRPRCQEAAQQGYANSTELADYLVAKGVPFREAHHIVGEAVVEAIRQGKPLEDLALADLQKFSAVIGDDVYPILALQSCLDKRAAKGGVSPKQVAQAIAEAKNRLI
;
A
#
# COMPACT_ATOMS: atom_id res chain seq x y z
N MET A 1 37.14 15.25 -7.24
CA MET A 1 37.51 15.56 -8.65
C MET A 1 36.44 14.86 -9.51
N ALA A 2 35.77 15.56 -10.45
CA ALA A 2 34.79 14.89 -11.31
C ALA A 2 35.43 13.74 -12.05
N LEU A 3 34.81 12.57 -12.06
CA LEU A 3 35.31 11.34 -12.75
C LEU A 3 35.28 11.49 -14.28
N TRP A 4 34.58 12.52 -14.78
CA TRP A 4 34.50 12.91 -16.21
C TRP A 4 35.09 14.32 -16.35
N GLY A 5 36.12 14.52 -17.12
CA GLY A 5 36.77 15.85 -17.16
C GLY A 5 37.59 16.15 -18.38
N GLY A 6 37.98 15.17 -19.18
CA GLY A 6 38.97 15.35 -20.22
C GLY A 6 38.65 16.36 -21.32
N ARG A 7 37.39 16.71 -21.55
CA ARG A 7 36.94 17.69 -22.55
C ARG A 7 36.68 19.09 -21.96
N PHE A 8 36.49 19.18 -20.67
CA PHE A 8 36.07 20.44 -20.04
C PHE A 8 37.28 21.28 -19.62
N THR A 9 37.26 22.54 -19.99
CA THR A 9 38.35 23.52 -19.71
C THR A 9 38.05 24.43 -18.53
N GLN A 10 36.82 24.39 -17.98
CA GLN A 10 36.37 25.18 -16.85
C GLN A 10 35.75 24.28 -15.81
N ALA A 11 35.86 24.66 -14.54
CA ALA A 11 35.14 24.02 -13.46
C ALA A 11 33.63 24.32 -13.54
N ALA A 12 32.79 23.37 -13.08
CA ALA A 12 31.35 23.58 -12.98
C ALA A 12 31.04 24.72 -12.01
N ASP A 13 30.03 25.51 -12.31
CA ASP A 13 29.49 26.54 -11.40
C ASP A 13 28.93 25.86 -10.14
N GLN A 14 29.11 26.48 -8.98
CA GLN A 14 28.69 25.91 -7.71
C GLN A 14 27.15 25.75 -7.62
N ARG A 15 26.38 26.68 -8.19
CA ARG A 15 24.91 26.56 -8.25
C ARG A 15 24.46 25.43 -9.15
N PHE A 16 25.15 25.27 -10.30
CA PHE A 16 24.90 24.14 -11.19
C PHE A 16 25.17 22.82 -10.47
N LYS A 17 26.29 22.71 -9.73
CA LYS A 17 26.60 21.52 -8.93
C LYS A 17 25.48 21.21 -7.95
N GLN A 18 25.05 22.17 -7.13
CA GLN A 18 23.97 21.99 -6.17
C GLN A 18 22.62 21.59 -6.81
N PHE A 19 22.33 22.10 -8.02
CA PHE A 19 21.12 21.79 -8.76
C PHE A 19 21.17 20.40 -9.42
N ASN A 20 22.38 19.98 -9.84
CA ASN A 20 22.60 18.74 -10.58
C ASN A 20 22.80 17.53 -9.68
N ASP A 21 23.44 17.71 -8.51
CA ASP A 21 23.85 16.61 -7.62
C ASP A 21 22.65 15.92 -6.99
N SER A 22 22.67 14.59 -6.97
CA SER A 22 21.58 13.73 -6.50
C SER A 22 21.89 12.96 -5.21
N LEU A 23 23.13 13.03 -4.70
CA LEU A 23 23.57 12.25 -3.54
C LEU A 23 22.64 12.39 -2.32
N ARG A 24 22.01 13.56 -2.13
CA ARG A 24 21.08 13.86 -1.01
C ARG A 24 19.86 12.93 -0.95
N PHE A 25 19.50 12.26 -2.05
CA PHE A 25 18.37 11.33 -2.09
C PHE A 25 18.75 9.96 -2.67
N ASP A 26 19.69 9.86 -3.61
CA ASP A 26 20.07 8.59 -4.22
C ASP A 26 21.05 7.77 -3.36
N TYR A 27 21.56 8.33 -2.25
CA TYR A 27 22.31 7.55 -1.25
C TYR A 27 21.57 6.29 -0.79
N ARG A 28 20.25 6.26 -0.92
CA ARG A 28 19.39 5.12 -0.61
C ARG A 28 19.60 3.92 -1.53
N LEU A 29 20.28 4.12 -2.67
CA LEU A 29 20.64 3.06 -3.62
C LEU A 29 22.03 2.46 -3.37
N ALA A 30 22.70 2.84 -2.28
CA ALA A 30 24.08 2.44 -2.01
C ALA A 30 24.27 0.92 -1.98
N GLU A 31 23.37 0.20 -1.33
CA GLU A 31 23.45 -1.27 -1.27
C GLU A 31 23.28 -1.89 -2.65
N GLN A 32 22.32 -1.40 -3.45
CA GLN A 32 22.02 -1.90 -4.77
C GLN A 32 23.17 -1.62 -5.74
N ASP A 33 23.79 -0.43 -5.67
CA ASP A 33 24.97 -0.08 -6.46
C ASP A 33 26.15 -1.00 -6.17
N ILE A 34 26.40 -1.27 -4.89
CA ILE A 34 27.48 -2.18 -4.47
C ILE A 34 27.20 -3.61 -4.97
N VAL A 35 25.99 -4.12 -4.79
CA VAL A 35 25.59 -5.46 -5.27
C VAL A 35 25.68 -5.55 -6.79
N GLY A 36 25.20 -4.52 -7.50
CA GLY A 36 25.35 -4.38 -8.96
C GLY A 36 26.81 -4.39 -9.41
N SER A 37 27.66 -3.69 -8.67
CA SER A 37 29.12 -3.61 -8.94
C SER A 37 29.83 -4.94 -8.70
N VAL A 38 29.46 -5.71 -7.68
CA VAL A 38 29.98 -7.08 -7.46
C VAL A 38 29.59 -7.99 -8.62
N ALA A 39 28.34 -8.00 -9.03
CA ALA A 39 27.90 -8.82 -10.17
C ALA A 39 28.59 -8.41 -11.48
N TRP A 40 28.77 -7.11 -11.71
CA TRP A 40 29.49 -6.60 -12.87
C TRP A 40 30.96 -7.02 -12.88
N SER A 41 31.65 -7.00 -11.73
CA SER A 41 33.04 -7.46 -11.62
C SER A 41 33.19 -8.92 -12.04
N LYS A 42 32.23 -9.79 -11.70
CA LYS A 42 32.18 -11.20 -12.13
C LYS A 42 32.03 -11.31 -13.67
N ALA A 43 31.17 -10.48 -14.26
CA ALA A 43 31.00 -10.44 -15.71
C ALA A 43 32.30 -9.99 -16.44
N LEU A 44 33.05 -9.05 -15.88
CA LEU A 44 34.32 -8.60 -16.44
C LEU A 44 35.39 -9.70 -16.43
N VAL A 45 35.35 -10.67 -15.55
CA VAL A 45 36.22 -11.86 -15.57
C VAL A 45 35.90 -12.73 -16.78
N THR A 46 34.65 -12.96 -17.11
CA THR A 46 34.22 -13.82 -18.21
C THR A 46 34.72 -13.32 -19.59
N VAL A 47 34.94 -12.02 -19.69
CA VAL A 47 35.43 -11.36 -20.94
C VAL A 47 36.92 -10.95 -20.86
N GLY A 48 37.64 -11.39 -19.83
CA GLY A 48 39.09 -11.22 -19.70
C GLY A 48 39.57 -9.79 -19.37
N VAL A 49 38.68 -8.91 -18.91
CA VAL A 49 39.04 -7.55 -18.43
C VAL A 49 39.65 -7.60 -17.03
N LEU A 50 39.15 -8.52 -16.19
CA LEU A 50 39.65 -8.80 -14.84
C LEU A 50 40.17 -10.24 -14.77
N THR A 51 41.22 -10.44 -13.98
CA THR A 51 41.57 -11.80 -13.52
C THR A 51 40.66 -12.21 -12.36
N ALA A 52 40.64 -13.49 -12.03
CA ALA A 52 39.89 -14.00 -10.87
C ALA A 52 40.40 -13.38 -9.57
N ASP A 53 41.71 -13.20 -9.40
CA ASP A 53 42.31 -12.57 -8.22
C ASP A 53 41.93 -11.08 -8.08
N GLU A 54 41.91 -10.36 -9.21
CA GLU A 54 41.46 -8.95 -9.24
C GLU A 54 39.99 -8.82 -8.87
N GLN A 55 39.16 -9.72 -9.38
CA GLN A 55 37.73 -9.75 -9.06
C GLN A 55 37.51 -10.04 -7.58
N GLN A 56 38.24 -11.03 -7.02
CA GLN A 56 38.11 -11.34 -5.57
C GLN A 56 38.48 -10.12 -4.72
N GLN A 57 39.57 -9.39 -5.05
CA GLN A 57 39.94 -8.16 -4.33
C GLN A 57 38.86 -7.09 -4.41
N LEU A 58 38.23 -6.91 -5.57
CA LEU A 58 37.12 -5.96 -5.75
C LEU A 58 35.89 -6.40 -4.94
N GLU A 59 35.53 -7.66 -4.98
CA GLU A 59 34.38 -8.22 -4.23
C GLU A 59 34.56 -8.07 -2.72
N GLU A 60 35.75 -8.38 -2.18
CA GLU A 60 36.08 -8.19 -0.77
C GLU A 60 36.00 -6.71 -0.36
N ALA A 61 36.52 -5.78 -1.17
CA ALA A 61 36.47 -4.36 -0.90
C ALA A 61 35.02 -3.80 -0.96
N LEU A 62 34.23 -4.25 -1.91
CA LEU A 62 32.82 -3.87 -2.07
C LEU A 62 31.96 -4.43 -0.92
N ASN A 63 32.17 -5.68 -0.53
CA ASN A 63 31.45 -6.28 0.61
C ASN A 63 31.79 -5.57 1.92
N ASN A 64 33.05 -5.20 2.15
CA ASN A 64 33.42 -4.40 3.31
C ASN A 64 32.76 -3.02 3.27
N LEU A 65 32.65 -2.39 2.10
CA LEU A 65 31.95 -1.12 1.94
C LEU A 65 30.44 -1.27 2.19
N LEU A 66 29.84 -2.40 1.79
CA LEU A 66 28.43 -2.72 2.06
C LEU A 66 28.16 -2.78 3.57
N GLU A 67 29.02 -3.44 4.34
CA GLU A 67 28.89 -3.50 5.80
C GLU A 67 29.06 -2.11 6.43
N GLU A 68 30.02 -1.29 5.95
CA GLU A 68 30.16 0.09 6.41
C GLU A 68 28.91 0.94 6.17
N VAL A 69 28.29 0.81 4.98
CA VAL A 69 27.06 1.52 4.62
C VAL A 69 25.87 1.06 5.48
N ARG A 70 25.75 -0.24 5.74
CA ARG A 70 24.69 -0.77 6.61
C ARG A 70 24.79 -0.31 8.05
N LEU A 71 26.01 -0.15 8.55
CA LEU A 71 26.25 0.34 9.91
C LEU A 71 25.94 1.84 10.05
N ASP A 72 26.33 2.63 9.07
CA ASP A 72 26.09 4.09 9.08
C ASP A 72 25.83 4.62 7.65
N PRO A 73 24.59 4.56 7.16
CA PRO A 73 24.25 5.10 5.85
C PRO A 73 24.36 6.63 5.78
N GLN A 74 24.31 7.33 6.90
CA GLN A 74 24.38 8.79 6.95
C GLN A 74 25.78 9.33 6.62
N GLN A 75 26.82 8.52 6.73
CA GLN A 75 28.18 8.91 6.34
C GLN A 75 28.27 9.32 4.87
N ILE A 76 27.40 8.76 4.01
CA ILE A 76 27.36 9.08 2.57
C ILE A 76 27.05 10.55 2.35
N LEU A 77 26.12 11.11 3.13
CA LEU A 77 25.67 12.50 3.04
C LEU A 77 26.72 13.54 3.44
N GLN A 78 27.84 13.10 4.04
CA GLN A 78 28.99 13.98 4.38
C GLN A 78 29.94 14.16 3.20
N SER A 79 29.70 13.52 2.07
CA SER A 79 30.54 13.57 0.87
C SER A 79 30.11 14.68 -0.09
N ASP A 80 31.08 15.21 -0.86
CA ASP A 80 30.88 16.14 -1.97
C ASP A 80 30.68 15.41 -3.32
N ALA A 81 30.44 14.08 -3.34
CA ALA A 81 30.19 13.32 -4.54
C ALA A 81 28.89 13.80 -5.25
N GLU A 82 28.86 13.73 -6.58
CA GLU A 82 27.71 14.14 -7.37
C GLU A 82 26.50 13.24 -7.12
N ASP A 83 26.75 11.92 -7.06
CA ASP A 83 25.75 10.87 -6.91
C ASP A 83 26.32 9.68 -6.13
N ILE A 84 25.46 8.73 -5.79
CA ILE A 84 25.86 7.52 -5.05
C ILE A 84 26.87 6.68 -5.83
N HIS A 85 26.76 6.62 -7.14
CA HIS A 85 27.65 5.85 -8.01
C HIS A 85 29.07 6.38 -7.98
N SER A 86 29.22 7.71 -8.02
CA SER A 86 30.52 8.39 -7.87
C SER A 86 31.10 8.19 -6.47
N TRP A 87 30.25 8.15 -5.46
CA TRP A 87 30.66 7.88 -4.09
C TRP A 87 31.20 6.45 -3.92
N VAL A 88 30.46 5.44 -4.38
CA VAL A 88 30.88 4.03 -4.32
C VAL A 88 32.16 3.81 -5.10
N GLU A 89 32.27 4.33 -6.34
CA GLU A 89 33.48 4.23 -7.15
C GLU A 89 34.68 4.91 -6.46
N GLY A 90 34.51 6.10 -5.89
CA GLY A 90 35.53 6.80 -5.14
C GLY A 90 36.02 6.00 -3.93
N LYS A 91 35.11 5.48 -3.11
CA LYS A 91 35.44 4.62 -1.97
C LYS A 91 36.17 3.34 -2.37
N LEU A 92 35.74 2.72 -3.47
CA LEU A 92 36.43 1.55 -4.00
C LEU A 92 37.86 1.86 -4.44
N ILE A 93 38.05 3.00 -5.16
CA ILE A 93 39.38 3.45 -5.57
C ILE A 93 40.28 3.73 -4.36
N ASP A 94 39.74 4.33 -3.30
CA ASP A 94 40.49 4.58 -2.06
C ASP A 94 40.97 3.25 -1.41
N LYS A 95 40.16 2.17 -1.50
CA LYS A 95 40.47 0.86 -0.93
C LYS A 95 41.45 0.02 -1.76
N VAL A 96 41.27 0.01 -3.09
CA VAL A 96 42.01 -0.90 -4.00
C VAL A 96 42.84 -0.17 -5.10
N GLY A 97 42.92 1.15 -5.06
CA GLY A 97 43.73 1.97 -5.95
C GLY A 97 43.33 1.85 -7.44
N GLN A 98 44.31 1.65 -8.33
CA GLN A 98 44.08 1.60 -9.76
C GLN A 98 43.17 0.45 -10.20
N LEU A 99 43.07 -0.61 -9.42
CA LEU A 99 42.18 -1.73 -9.69
C LEU A 99 40.72 -1.31 -9.70
N GLY A 100 40.29 -0.43 -8.77
CA GLY A 100 38.93 0.10 -8.72
C GLY A 100 38.50 0.79 -10.00
N LYS A 101 39.42 1.41 -10.72
CA LYS A 101 39.13 2.08 -11.99
C LYS A 101 38.78 1.14 -13.14
N LYS A 102 39.13 -0.16 -13.06
CA LYS A 102 38.75 -1.15 -14.06
C LYS A 102 37.26 -1.49 -14.01
N LEU A 103 36.61 -1.32 -12.86
CA LEU A 103 35.23 -1.77 -12.64
C LEU A 103 34.23 -1.10 -13.59
N HIS A 104 34.45 0.17 -13.97
CA HIS A 104 33.53 0.88 -14.87
C HIS A 104 33.62 0.46 -16.34
N THR A 105 34.58 -0.43 -16.69
CA THR A 105 34.79 -0.88 -18.07
C THR A 105 33.51 -1.50 -18.65
N GLY A 106 33.07 -1.02 -19.82
CA GLY A 106 31.91 -1.55 -20.54
C GLY A 106 30.54 -1.21 -19.94
N ARG A 107 30.46 -0.58 -18.76
CA ARG A 107 29.24 -0.13 -18.10
C ARG A 107 29.00 1.36 -18.33
N SER A 108 27.75 1.78 -18.34
CA SER A 108 27.34 3.18 -18.30
C SER A 108 26.64 3.51 -16.98
N ARG A 109 26.60 4.80 -16.61
CA ARG A 109 25.70 5.27 -15.54
C ARG A 109 24.23 4.93 -15.84
N ASN A 110 23.83 4.92 -17.13
CA ASN A 110 22.45 4.73 -17.52
C ASN A 110 21.93 3.33 -17.16
N ASP A 111 22.64 2.25 -17.49
CA ASP A 111 22.24 0.89 -17.13
C ASP A 111 22.50 0.59 -15.65
N GLN A 112 23.50 1.20 -15.03
CA GLN A 112 23.78 1.12 -13.60
C GLN A 112 22.61 1.69 -12.79
N ILE A 113 22.23 2.96 -13.00
CA ILE A 113 21.10 3.62 -12.31
C ILE A 113 19.80 2.85 -12.49
N ALA A 114 19.50 2.41 -13.72
CA ALA A 114 18.29 1.64 -14.02
C ALA A 114 18.25 0.31 -13.24
N THR A 115 19.41 -0.36 -13.10
CA THR A 115 19.53 -1.61 -12.34
C THR A 115 19.33 -1.39 -10.86
N ASP A 116 20.00 -0.39 -10.31
CA ASP A 116 19.96 -0.09 -8.87
C ASP A 116 18.55 0.30 -8.43
N LEU A 117 17.86 1.12 -9.23
CA LEU A 117 16.48 1.51 -8.96
C LEU A 117 15.54 0.29 -9.00
N LYS A 118 15.71 -0.62 -9.97
CA LYS A 118 14.90 -1.85 -10.03
C LYS A 118 15.17 -2.79 -8.85
N LEU A 119 16.41 -2.95 -8.43
CA LEU A 119 16.77 -3.73 -7.24
C LEU A 119 16.13 -3.13 -5.99
N TRP A 120 16.27 -1.82 -5.79
CA TRP A 120 15.63 -1.11 -4.67
C TRP A 120 14.10 -1.28 -4.68
N CYS A 121 13.48 -1.16 -5.84
CA CYS A 121 12.03 -1.39 -5.97
C CYS A 121 11.63 -2.83 -5.60
N LYS A 122 12.44 -3.84 -5.97
CA LYS A 122 12.18 -5.25 -5.59
C LYS A 122 12.19 -5.41 -4.07
N ASP A 123 13.20 -4.85 -3.40
CA ASP A 123 13.33 -4.91 -1.94
C ASP A 123 12.14 -4.23 -1.27
N THR A 124 11.80 -3.01 -1.70
CA THR A 124 10.67 -2.22 -1.15
C THR A 124 9.33 -2.89 -1.39
N VAL A 125 9.11 -3.55 -2.54
CA VAL A 125 7.89 -4.34 -2.78
C VAL A 125 7.79 -5.49 -1.77
N GLY A 126 8.90 -6.13 -1.42
CA GLY A 126 8.94 -7.15 -0.36
C GLY A 126 8.45 -6.60 0.99
N GLU A 127 8.93 -5.43 1.38
CA GLU A 127 8.51 -4.74 2.62
C GLU A 127 7.03 -4.34 2.59
N LEU A 128 6.55 -3.80 1.47
CA LEU A 128 5.14 -3.43 1.27
C LEU A 128 4.21 -4.65 1.34
N LEU A 129 4.60 -5.77 0.75
CA LEU A 129 3.84 -7.03 0.83
C LEU A 129 3.76 -7.53 2.27
N ALA A 130 4.86 -7.47 3.02
CA ALA A 130 4.89 -7.86 4.43
C ALA A 130 4.00 -6.96 5.30
N ALA A 131 4.08 -5.64 5.14
CA ALA A 131 3.26 -4.69 5.87
C ALA A 131 1.77 -4.80 5.52
N ASN A 132 1.45 -5.01 4.23
CA ASN A 132 0.08 -5.26 3.77
C ASN A 132 -0.51 -6.52 4.43
N ARG A 133 0.24 -7.62 4.47
CA ARG A 133 -0.17 -8.86 5.15
C ARG A 133 -0.30 -8.68 6.66
N GLN A 134 0.57 -7.88 7.28
CA GLN A 134 0.45 -7.54 8.69
C GLN A 134 -0.88 -6.83 8.99
N LEU A 135 -1.26 -5.85 8.18
CA LEU A 135 -2.54 -5.16 8.33
C LEU A 135 -3.74 -6.08 8.06
N GLN A 136 -3.67 -6.95 7.04
CA GLN A 136 -4.70 -7.96 6.79
C GLN A 136 -4.86 -8.90 8.00
N THR A 137 -3.75 -9.35 8.59
CA THR A 137 -3.75 -10.20 9.79
C THR A 137 -4.43 -9.49 10.97
N ALA A 138 -4.06 -8.24 11.24
CA ALA A 138 -4.68 -7.43 12.29
C ALA A 138 -6.20 -7.26 12.10
N LEU A 139 -6.64 -7.04 10.86
CA LEU A 139 -8.07 -6.96 10.52
C LEU A 139 -8.80 -8.29 10.76
N VAL A 140 -8.19 -9.42 10.37
CA VAL A 140 -8.78 -10.75 10.55
C VAL A 140 -8.87 -11.12 12.04
N GLU A 141 -7.86 -10.82 12.83
CA GLU A 141 -7.88 -11.03 14.29
C GLU A 141 -8.91 -10.13 14.96
N THR A 142 -8.98 -8.86 14.57
CA THR A 142 -10.00 -7.92 15.06
C THR A 142 -11.41 -8.39 14.69
N ALA A 143 -11.60 -8.89 13.46
CA ALA A 143 -12.86 -9.50 13.02
C ALA A 143 -13.22 -10.72 13.89
N GLN A 144 -12.27 -11.62 14.11
CA GLN A 144 -12.51 -12.81 14.94
C GLN A 144 -12.93 -12.47 16.36
N ASN A 145 -12.34 -11.45 16.96
CA ASN A 145 -12.62 -11.03 18.34
C ASN A 145 -13.94 -10.25 18.45
N ASN A 146 -14.56 -9.85 17.33
CA ASN A 146 -15.76 -9.00 17.30
C ASN A 146 -16.85 -9.52 16.35
N GLN A 147 -16.97 -10.85 16.19
CA GLN A 147 -17.96 -11.47 15.30
C GLN A 147 -19.42 -11.14 15.71
N ASP A 148 -19.63 -10.98 17.01
CA ASP A 148 -20.91 -10.70 17.66
C ASP A 148 -21.23 -9.19 17.78
N ALA A 149 -20.30 -8.32 17.42
CA ALA A 149 -20.47 -6.88 17.52
C ALA A 149 -21.35 -6.35 16.37
N VAL A 150 -22.66 -6.37 16.57
CA VAL A 150 -23.65 -5.86 15.61
C VAL A 150 -23.62 -4.34 15.63
N MET A 151 -23.58 -3.71 14.46
CA MET A 151 -23.62 -2.26 14.30
C MET A 151 -24.47 -1.87 13.08
N PRO A 152 -24.91 -0.60 12.96
CA PRO A 152 -25.62 -0.17 11.76
C PRO A 152 -24.67 -0.14 10.56
N GLY A 153 -25.10 -0.68 9.42
CA GLY A 153 -24.53 -0.37 8.13
C GLY A 153 -25.02 1.00 7.64
N TYR A 154 -24.24 1.64 6.80
CA TYR A 154 -24.53 2.98 6.28
C TYR A 154 -24.48 3.00 4.76
N THR A 155 -25.45 3.69 4.16
CA THR A 155 -25.42 4.18 2.79
C THR A 155 -25.83 5.66 2.84
N HIS A 156 -25.14 6.53 2.09
CA HIS A 156 -25.38 7.99 2.11
C HIS A 156 -25.28 8.62 3.53
N LEU A 157 -24.48 8.02 4.42
CA LEU A 157 -24.39 8.33 5.84
C LEU A 157 -25.74 8.23 6.58
N GLN A 158 -26.72 7.54 5.99
CA GLN A 158 -27.96 7.15 6.63
C GLN A 158 -27.88 5.70 7.10
N ARG A 159 -28.48 5.40 8.24
CA ARG A 159 -28.57 4.02 8.74
C ARG A 159 -29.32 3.16 7.74
N ALA A 160 -28.73 2.01 7.43
CA ALA A 160 -29.27 1.02 6.52
C ALA A 160 -29.43 -0.32 7.26
N GLN A 161 -29.18 -1.43 6.60
CA GLN A 161 -29.28 -2.75 7.21
C GLN A 161 -28.16 -2.96 8.26
N PRO A 162 -28.42 -3.74 9.34
CA PRO A 162 -27.40 -4.06 10.32
C PRO A 162 -26.31 -4.95 9.72
N VAL A 163 -25.08 -4.71 10.17
CA VAL A 163 -23.88 -5.50 9.82
C VAL A 163 -23.13 -5.85 11.11
N THR A 164 -22.05 -6.62 11.04
CA THR A 164 -21.14 -6.79 12.16
C THR A 164 -19.85 -6.01 11.94
N PHE A 165 -19.18 -5.62 13.02
CA PHE A 165 -17.86 -5.01 12.94
C PHE A 165 -16.85 -5.96 12.25
N ALA A 166 -17.01 -7.27 12.48
CA ALA A 166 -16.23 -8.29 11.77
C ALA A 166 -16.43 -8.23 10.25
N HIS A 167 -17.65 -8.08 9.78
CA HIS A 167 -17.97 -7.98 8.36
C HIS A 167 -17.34 -6.73 7.73
N TRP A 168 -17.34 -5.62 8.45
CA TRP A 168 -16.66 -4.39 8.07
C TRP A 168 -15.14 -4.60 7.96
N CYS A 169 -14.48 -5.23 8.94
CA CYS A 169 -13.05 -5.55 8.86
C CYS A 169 -12.72 -6.38 7.62
N LEU A 170 -13.52 -7.40 7.33
CA LEU A 170 -13.31 -8.29 6.18
C LEU A 170 -13.44 -7.57 4.83
N ALA A 171 -14.23 -6.51 4.72
CA ALA A 171 -14.30 -5.69 3.52
C ALA A 171 -12.93 -5.03 3.21
N TYR A 172 -12.20 -4.57 4.22
CA TYR A 172 -10.84 -4.02 4.06
C TYR A 172 -9.80 -5.11 3.79
N VAL A 173 -9.96 -6.31 4.34
CA VAL A 173 -9.13 -7.47 3.96
C VAL A 173 -9.22 -7.74 2.45
N GLU A 174 -10.41 -7.69 1.86
CA GLU A 174 -10.59 -7.87 0.41
C GLU A 174 -9.97 -6.72 -0.42
N MET A 175 -9.94 -5.48 0.09
CA MET A 175 -9.25 -4.37 -0.57
C MET A 175 -7.75 -4.57 -0.56
N LEU A 176 -7.17 -4.91 0.59
CA LEU A 176 -5.74 -5.14 0.77
C LEU A 176 -5.24 -6.37 0.00
N ALA A 177 -6.05 -7.43 -0.11
CA ALA A 177 -5.74 -8.58 -0.95
C ALA A 177 -5.61 -8.21 -2.44
N ARG A 178 -6.42 -7.27 -2.92
CA ARG A 178 -6.27 -6.74 -4.29
C ARG A 178 -5.03 -5.87 -4.44
N ASP A 179 -4.62 -5.13 -3.39
CA ASP A 179 -3.37 -4.35 -3.41
C ASP A 179 -2.15 -5.27 -3.41
N GLU A 180 -2.17 -6.35 -2.63
CA GLU A 180 -1.16 -7.40 -2.66
C GLU A 180 -1.01 -8.00 -4.07
N SER A 181 -2.13 -8.34 -4.71
CA SER A 181 -2.13 -8.88 -6.07
C SER A 181 -1.50 -7.90 -7.10
N ARG A 182 -1.78 -6.59 -6.97
CA ARG A 182 -1.15 -5.56 -7.83
C ARG A 182 0.36 -5.49 -7.64
N LEU A 183 0.83 -5.52 -6.39
CA LEU A 183 2.26 -5.53 -6.09
C LEU A 183 2.95 -6.76 -6.68
N GLN A 184 2.34 -7.93 -6.55
CA GLN A 184 2.85 -9.18 -7.14
C GLN A 184 2.89 -9.13 -8.68
N ASP A 185 1.91 -8.49 -9.32
CA ASP A 185 1.90 -8.33 -10.77
C ASP A 185 2.95 -7.34 -11.24
N THR A 186 3.18 -6.24 -10.52
CA THR A 186 4.27 -5.30 -10.81
C THR A 186 5.62 -6.01 -10.68
N LEU A 187 5.80 -6.82 -9.65
CA LEU A 187 7.05 -7.56 -9.43
C LEU A 187 7.41 -8.44 -10.63
N LYS A 188 6.44 -9.09 -11.27
CA LYS A 188 6.68 -9.91 -12.48
C LYS A 188 7.25 -9.10 -13.65
N ARG A 189 6.82 -7.86 -13.84
CA ARG A 189 7.31 -6.97 -14.90
C ARG A 189 8.62 -6.26 -14.52
N LEU A 190 8.80 -5.98 -13.25
CA LEU A 190 10.01 -5.39 -12.69
C LEU A 190 11.21 -6.35 -12.75
N ASP A 191 10.97 -7.67 -12.74
CA ASP A 191 11.98 -8.73 -12.54
C ASP A 191 12.80 -9.02 -13.80
N VAL A 192 13.31 -7.95 -14.44
CA VAL A 192 14.18 -8.01 -15.63
C VAL A 192 15.37 -7.03 -15.49
N SER A 193 16.60 -7.54 -15.64
CA SER A 193 17.83 -6.77 -15.41
C SER A 193 18.19 -5.89 -16.60
N PRO A 194 18.40 -4.58 -16.40
CA PRO A 194 18.93 -3.68 -17.43
C PRO A 194 20.45 -3.74 -17.58
N LEU A 195 21.20 -4.28 -16.62
CA LEU A 195 22.66 -4.22 -16.59
C LEU A 195 23.28 -4.90 -17.82
N GLY A 196 24.29 -4.26 -18.38
CA GLY A 196 24.92 -4.66 -19.65
C GLY A 196 24.28 -4.01 -20.88
N SER A 197 23.29 -3.12 -20.71
CA SER A 197 22.72 -2.32 -21.79
C SER A 197 23.62 -1.14 -22.20
N GLY A 198 24.64 -0.84 -21.38
CA GLY A 198 25.49 0.31 -21.57
C GLY A 198 24.73 1.63 -21.56
N ALA A 199 25.16 2.61 -22.33
CA ALA A 199 24.46 3.89 -22.39
C ALA A 199 23.07 3.79 -23.06
N LEU A 200 22.98 2.98 -24.15
CA LEU A 200 21.73 2.74 -24.90
C LEU A 200 21.87 1.64 -25.98
N ALA A 201 23.10 1.30 -26.41
CA ALA A 201 23.37 0.44 -27.57
C ALA A 201 23.94 -0.94 -27.19
N GLY A 202 24.01 -1.26 -25.91
CA GLY A 202 24.68 -2.43 -25.36
C GLY A 202 26.15 -2.14 -25.06
N THR A 203 26.89 -3.15 -24.58
CA THR A 203 28.32 -3.11 -24.32
C THR A 203 29.07 -3.79 -25.50
N ALA A 204 30.32 -3.37 -25.72
CA ALA A 204 31.19 -4.01 -26.71
C ALA A 204 31.79 -5.35 -26.23
N TYR A 205 31.57 -5.74 -25.01
CA TYR A 205 32.04 -6.97 -24.41
C TYR A 205 30.97 -8.06 -24.50
N GLU A 206 31.37 -9.28 -24.87
CA GLU A 206 30.43 -10.42 -25.00
C GLU A 206 30.03 -10.99 -23.64
N ILE A 207 29.36 -10.15 -22.84
CA ILE A 207 28.85 -10.52 -21.51
C ILE A 207 27.55 -11.31 -21.66
N ASP A 208 27.46 -12.46 -20.97
CA ASP A 208 26.19 -13.19 -20.79
C ASP A 208 25.29 -12.42 -19.83
N ARG A 209 24.34 -11.68 -20.39
CA ARG A 209 23.40 -10.85 -19.61
C ARG A 209 22.36 -11.68 -18.85
N GLU A 210 22.04 -12.89 -19.30
CA GLU A 210 21.14 -13.80 -18.55
C GLU A 210 21.83 -14.31 -17.28
N GLN A 211 23.10 -14.71 -17.39
CA GLN A 211 23.91 -15.09 -16.23
C GLN A 211 24.06 -13.91 -15.25
N LEU A 212 24.34 -12.72 -15.77
CA LEU A 212 24.46 -11.48 -14.98
C LEU A 212 23.17 -11.16 -14.25
N ALA A 213 22.01 -11.28 -14.93
CA ALA A 213 20.68 -11.11 -14.33
C ALA A 213 20.45 -12.10 -13.17
N GLY A 214 20.83 -13.37 -13.37
CA GLY A 214 20.75 -14.40 -12.33
C GLY A 214 21.59 -14.08 -11.08
N TRP A 215 22.81 -13.53 -11.24
CA TRP A 215 23.63 -13.11 -10.09
C TRP A 215 23.03 -11.95 -9.31
N LEU A 216 22.18 -11.15 -9.93
CA LEU A 216 21.44 -10.04 -9.31
C LEU A 216 20.05 -10.45 -8.77
N GLY A 217 19.67 -11.73 -8.95
CA GLY A 217 18.35 -12.22 -8.52
C GLY A 217 17.19 -11.74 -9.41
N PHE A 218 17.46 -11.34 -10.65
CA PHE A 218 16.42 -11.13 -11.66
C PHE A 218 16.09 -12.41 -12.41
N ALA A 219 14.85 -12.55 -12.87
CA ALA A 219 14.39 -13.69 -13.63
C ALA A 219 15.01 -13.77 -15.04
N SER A 220 15.37 -12.63 -15.66
CA SER A 220 15.98 -12.54 -16.98
C SER A 220 16.61 -11.18 -17.23
N ALA A 221 17.32 -11.06 -18.38
CA ALA A 221 17.78 -9.77 -18.89
C ALA A 221 16.72 -9.06 -19.74
N THR A 222 16.79 -7.73 -19.83
CA THR A 222 15.95 -6.95 -20.77
C THR A 222 16.34 -7.24 -22.23
N ARG A 223 15.37 -7.15 -23.15
CA ARG A 223 15.50 -7.59 -24.54
C ARG A 223 16.03 -6.52 -25.50
N ASN A 224 15.94 -5.25 -25.13
CA ASN A 224 16.37 -4.12 -25.95
C ASN A 224 17.12 -3.10 -25.09
N SER A 225 18.37 -2.80 -25.42
CA SER A 225 19.23 -1.94 -24.62
C SER A 225 18.76 -0.47 -24.58
N LEU A 226 18.12 0.00 -25.64
CA LEU A 226 17.61 1.37 -25.72
C LEU A 226 16.39 1.57 -24.81
N ASP A 227 15.46 0.63 -24.83
CA ASP A 227 14.30 0.57 -23.93
C ASP A 227 14.75 0.35 -22.48
N SER A 228 15.72 -0.52 -22.27
CA SER A 228 16.23 -0.96 -20.97
C SER A 228 16.67 0.20 -20.06
N VAL A 229 17.36 1.20 -20.62
CA VAL A 229 17.85 2.38 -19.88
C VAL A 229 16.79 3.51 -19.79
N SER A 230 15.74 3.41 -20.60
CA SER A 230 14.64 4.38 -20.69
C SER A 230 13.43 3.99 -19.83
N ASP A 231 13.22 2.70 -19.62
CA ASP A 231 12.05 2.16 -18.92
C ASP A 231 11.94 2.68 -17.47
N ARG A 232 10.77 3.26 -17.16
CA ARG A 232 10.34 3.63 -15.82
C ARG A 232 8.89 3.19 -15.56
N ASP A 233 8.39 2.22 -16.33
CA ASP A 233 7.02 1.71 -16.15
C ASP A 233 6.83 1.15 -14.75
N HIS A 234 7.85 0.49 -14.19
CA HIS A 234 7.84 0.00 -12.82
C HIS A 234 7.66 1.11 -11.78
N VAL A 235 8.21 2.30 -12.02
CA VAL A 235 8.01 3.49 -11.16
C VAL A 235 6.56 3.95 -11.22
N LEU A 236 6.00 4.09 -12.44
CA LEU A 236 4.61 4.48 -12.64
C LEU A 236 3.63 3.45 -12.05
N GLU A 237 3.90 2.16 -12.23
CA GLU A 237 3.08 1.10 -11.65
C GLU A 237 3.09 1.12 -10.11
N LEU A 238 4.25 1.26 -9.49
CA LEU A 238 4.38 1.33 -8.04
C LEU A 238 3.68 2.56 -7.46
N LEU A 239 3.86 3.73 -8.08
CA LEU A 239 3.15 4.94 -7.68
C LEU A 239 1.63 4.82 -7.88
N SER A 240 1.18 4.15 -8.94
CA SER A 240 -0.24 3.86 -9.18
C SER A 240 -0.80 2.91 -8.12
N ASN A 241 -0.08 1.84 -7.80
CA ASN A 241 -0.47 0.89 -6.75
C ASN A 241 -0.54 1.58 -5.38
N ALA A 242 0.47 2.41 -5.07
CA ALA A 242 0.48 3.21 -3.85
C ALA A 242 -0.71 4.17 -3.78
N SER A 243 -1.05 4.84 -4.89
CA SER A 243 -2.21 5.73 -4.97
C SER A 243 -3.52 4.99 -4.70
N ILE A 244 -3.72 3.80 -5.28
CA ILE A 244 -4.90 2.96 -5.04
C ILE A 244 -4.92 2.48 -3.58
N GLY A 245 -3.79 1.98 -3.07
CA GLY A 245 -3.66 1.52 -1.69
C GLY A 245 -3.96 2.63 -0.68
N MET A 246 -3.47 3.84 -0.93
CA MET A 246 -3.77 5.00 -0.08
C MET A 246 -5.24 5.42 -0.13
N VAL A 247 -5.95 5.24 -1.26
CA VAL A 247 -7.41 5.44 -1.31
C VAL A 247 -8.12 4.43 -0.41
N HIS A 248 -7.70 3.15 -0.40
CA HIS A 248 -8.25 2.15 0.52
C HIS A 248 -8.00 2.52 1.98
N LEU A 249 -6.78 2.92 2.32
CA LEU A 249 -6.42 3.35 3.68
C LEU A 249 -7.12 4.65 4.09
N SER A 250 -7.34 5.58 3.16
CA SER A 250 -8.12 6.80 3.41
C SER A 250 -9.57 6.48 3.78
N ARG A 251 -10.19 5.52 3.09
CA ARG A 251 -11.56 5.07 3.42
C ARG A 251 -11.61 4.34 4.75
N PHE A 252 -10.63 3.48 5.03
CA PHE A 252 -10.47 2.84 6.34
C PHE A 252 -10.38 3.88 7.48
N ALA A 253 -9.57 4.90 7.27
CA ALA A 253 -9.42 5.98 8.24
C ALA A 253 -10.72 6.78 8.41
N GLU A 254 -11.42 7.12 7.33
CA GLU A 254 -12.68 7.86 7.37
C GLU A 254 -13.77 7.12 8.14
N ASP A 255 -13.96 5.82 7.87
CA ASP A 255 -14.94 5.01 8.60
C ASP A 255 -14.62 4.98 10.10
N LEU A 256 -13.36 4.75 10.48
CA LEU A 256 -12.96 4.71 11.89
C LEU A 256 -13.03 6.08 12.57
N ILE A 257 -12.76 7.18 11.88
CA ILE A 257 -12.95 8.54 12.39
C ILE A 257 -14.44 8.75 12.72
N PHE A 258 -15.32 8.36 11.81
CA PHE A 258 -16.77 8.41 12.05
C PHE A 258 -17.17 7.52 13.22
N PHE A 259 -16.72 6.26 13.26
CA PHE A 259 -17.05 5.32 14.33
C PHE A 259 -16.54 5.76 15.71
N ASN A 260 -15.40 6.48 15.75
CA ASN A 260 -14.81 7.03 16.97
C ASN A 260 -15.40 8.40 17.37
N SER A 261 -16.21 9.04 16.52
CA SER A 261 -16.79 10.35 16.81
C SER A 261 -17.70 10.32 18.05
N GLY A 262 -17.87 11.50 18.68
CA GLY A 262 -18.77 11.64 19.84
C GLY A 262 -20.22 11.26 19.55
N GLU A 263 -20.67 11.43 18.29
CA GLU A 263 -22.03 11.13 17.84
C GLU A 263 -22.22 9.64 17.58
N ALA A 264 -21.28 8.97 16.92
CA ALA A 264 -21.37 7.52 16.69
C ALA A 264 -20.97 6.72 17.93
N GLY A 265 -19.76 6.90 18.43
CA GLY A 265 -19.26 6.27 19.66
C GLY A 265 -19.19 4.74 19.58
N PHE A 266 -18.98 4.18 18.37
CA PHE A 266 -18.96 2.73 18.15
C PHE A 266 -17.65 2.08 18.53
N VAL A 267 -16.56 2.84 18.41
CA VAL A 267 -15.23 2.39 18.80
C VAL A 267 -14.55 3.45 19.65
N GLU A 268 -13.56 3.01 20.41
CA GLU A 268 -12.59 3.88 21.08
C GLU A 268 -11.18 3.47 20.65
N LEU A 269 -10.41 4.46 20.22
CA LEU A 269 -9.01 4.26 19.85
C LEU A 269 -8.11 4.27 21.08
N SER A 270 -7.01 3.54 21.02
CA SER A 270 -6.00 3.55 22.08
C SER A 270 -5.29 4.91 22.17
N ASP A 271 -4.78 5.25 23.37
CA ASP A 271 -4.00 6.47 23.59
C ASP A 271 -2.70 6.50 22.76
N ARG A 272 -2.22 5.35 22.31
CA ARG A 272 -1.01 5.20 21.50
C ARG A 272 -1.10 5.81 20.10
N VAL A 273 -2.33 6.03 19.59
CA VAL A 273 -2.62 6.49 18.23
C VAL A 273 -3.49 7.74 18.18
N THR A 274 -3.63 8.40 19.31
CA THR A 274 -4.47 9.59 19.50
C THR A 274 -3.68 10.69 20.19
N SER A 275 -4.14 11.94 20.06
CA SER A 275 -3.58 13.07 20.80
C SER A 275 -4.64 13.82 21.59
N GLY A 276 -4.20 14.58 22.60
CA GLY A 276 -5.04 15.47 23.37
C GLY A 276 -5.14 16.87 22.78
N SER A 277 -5.88 17.75 23.46
CA SER A 277 -5.94 19.16 23.16
C SER A 277 -5.21 19.96 24.26
N SER A 278 -4.39 20.94 23.86
CA SER A 278 -3.76 21.85 24.81
C SER A 278 -4.74 22.76 25.56
N LEU A 279 -5.96 22.93 25.01
CA LEU A 279 -7.01 23.78 25.58
C LEU A 279 -8.13 22.97 26.24
N MET A 280 -8.48 21.83 25.67
CA MET A 280 -9.65 21.01 26.09
C MET A 280 -9.17 19.68 26.68
N PRO A 281 -9.06 19.54 28.02
CA PRO A 281 -8.47 18.37 28.65
C PRO A 281 -9.20 17.04 28.38
N GLN A 282 -10.48 17.09 28.05
CA GLN A 282 -11.32 15.92 27.75
C GLN A 282 -11.20 15.43 26.31
N LYS A 283 -10.57 16.21 25.42
CA LYS A 283 -10.54 15.92 23.98
C LYS A 283 -9.47 14.88 23.62
N LYS A 284 -9.87 13.90 22.83
CA LYS A 284 -9.02 12.83 22.31
C LYS A 284 -9.20 12.76 20.79
N ASN A 285 -8.18 13.15 20.04
CA ASN A 285 -8.23 13.31 18.59
C ASN A 285 -7.73 12.04 17.89
N PRO A 286 -8.33 11.61 16.77
CA PRO A 286 -7.89 10.45 15.99
C PRO A 286 -6.77 10.80 14.99
N ASP A 287 -5.68 11.46 15.46
CA ASP A 287 -4.66 12.06 14.58
C ASP A 287 -4.00 11.05 13.64
N ALA A 288 -3.77 9.82 14.09
CA ALA A 288 -3.20 8.78 13.23
C ALA A 288 -4.07 8.52 11.99
N LEU A 289 -5.38 8.45 12.18
CA LEU A 289 -6.34 8.25 11.09
C LEU A 289 -6.45 9.48 10.17
N GLU A 290 -6.45 10.68 10.75
CA GLU A 290 -6.47 11.92 9.98
C GLU A 290 -5.23 12.07 9.12
N LEU A 291 -4.05 11.70 9.64
CA LEU A 291 -2.80 11.69 8.89
C LEU A 291 -2.80 10.65 7.76
N ILE A 292 -3.29 9.44 7.99
CA ILE A 292 -3.47 8.42 6.94
C ILE A 292 -4.33 9.00 5.81
N ARG A 293 -5.49 9.58 6.15
CA ARG A 293 -6.40 10.20 5.19
C ARG A 293 -5.73 11.36 4.42
N GLY A 294 -5.01 12.22 5.12
CA GLY A 294 -4.36 13.40 4.54
C GLY A 294 -3.20 13.07 3.59
N LYS A 295 -2.42 12.03 3.90
CA LYS A 295 -1.24 11.61 3.11
C LYS A 295 -1.60 11.04 1.73
N CYS A 296 -2.85 10.69 1.47
CA CYS A 296 -3.32 10.20 0.16
C CYS A 296 -2.98 11.19 -0.99
N GLY A 297 -3.19 12.49 -0.77
CA GLY A 297 -2.87 13.51 -1.77
C GLY A 297 -1.39 13.62 -2.10
N ARG A 298 -0.51 13.40 -1.12
CA ARG A 298 0.96 13.41 -1.30
C ARG A 298 1.39 12.30 -2.26
N VAL A 299 0.92 11.08 -2.05
CA VAL A 299 1.24 9.92 -2.89
C VAL A 299 0.68 10.08 -4.31
N GLN A 300 -0.56 10.55 -4.44
CA GLN A 300 -1.16 10.83 -5.76
C GLN A 300 -0.40 11.92 -6.50
N GLY A 301 0.11 12.94 -5.79
CA GLY A 301 0.94 14.00 -6.38
C GLY A 301 2.22 13.46 -7.00
N ALA A 302 2.89 12.50 -6.35
CA ALA A 302 4.10 11.86 -6.87
C ALA A 302 3.83 11.10 -8.18
N LEU A 303 2.71 10.35 -8.27
CA LEU A 303 2.29 9.69 -9.51
C LEU A 303 2.09 10.70 -10.65
N THR A 304 1.36 11.77 -10.38
CA THR A 304 1.08 12.80 -11.39
C THR A 304 2.37 13.49 -11.85
N GLY A 305 3.26 13.82 -10.92
CA GLY A 305 4.57 14.40 -11.22
C GLY A 305 5.39 13.51 -12.14
N MET A 306 5.51 12.22 -11.81
CA MET A 306 6.29 11.27 -12.60
C MET A 306 5.70 11.05 -14.00
N MET A 307 4.37 10.97 -14.15
CA MET A 307 3.73 10.90 -15.46
C MET A 307 4.06 12.12 -16.33
N MET A 308 4.10 13.32 -15.73
CA MET A 308 4.44 14.54 -16.44
C MET A 308 5.93 14.62 -16.80
N THR A 309 6.81 14.11 -15.95
CA THR A 309 8.24 14.01 -16.23
C THR A 309 8.51 13.12 -17.43
N LEU A 310 7.90 11.94 -17.51
CA LEU A 310 8.13 11.00 -18.61
C LEU A 310 7.42 11.38 -19.91
N LYS A 311 6.32 12.11 -19.82
CA LYS A 311 5.53 12.49 -20.98
C LYS A 311 6.36 13.31 -21.97
N GLY A 312 6.62 12.75 -23.15
CA GLY A 312 7.30 13.41 -24.24
C GLY A 312 8.83 13.38 -24.16
N LEU A 313 9.43 12.67 -23.19
CA LEU A 313 10.87 12.43 -23.20
C LEU A 313 11.26 11.55 -24.40
N PRO A 314 12.38 11.85 -25.10
CA PRO A 314 12.94 10.92 -26.06
C PRO A 314 13.47 9.67 -25.37
N LEU A 315 13.66 8.60 -26.14
CA LEU A 315 14.21 7.34 -25.64
C LEU A 315 15.64 7.50 -25.07
N ALA A 316 16.15 6.46 -24.49
CA ALA A 316 17.37 6.39 -23.70
C ALA A 316 17.27 7.18 -22.39
N TYR A 317 18.27 7.93 -22.02
CA TYR A 317 18.32 8.66 -20.75
C TYR A 317 18.44 10.16 -20.99
N ASN A 318 17.63 10.93 -20.26
CA ASN A 318 17.74 12.36 -20.12
C ASN A 318 17.78 12.72 -18.62
N LYS A 319 18.42 13.81 -18.26
CA LYS A 319 18.59 14.20 -16.84
C LYS A 319 17.26 14.41 -16.10
N ASP A 320 16.16 14.66 -16.82
CA ASP A 320 14.79 14.68 -16.32
C ASP A 320 14.44 13.41 -15.53
N MET A 321 15.00 12.26 -15.91
CA MET A 321 14.79 10.99 -15.22
C MET A 321 15.40 10.94 -13.80
N GLN A 322 16.17 11.95 -13.38
CA GLN A 322 16.60 12.09 -11.99
C GLN A 322 15.41 12.29 -11.04
N GLU A 323 14.29 12.85 -11.55
CA GLU A 323 13.04 13.02 -10.84
C GLU A 323 12.29 11.70 -10.52
N ASP A 324 12.77 10.56 -11.03
CA ASP A 324 12.18 9.24 -10.81
C ASP A 324 12.34 8.71 -9.37
N LYS A 325 13.18 9.34 -8.53
CA LYS A 325 13.57 8.83 -7.20
C LYS A 325 12.86 9.51 -6.04
N GLU A 326 12.97 10.84 -5.90
CA GLU A 326 12.48 11.53 -4.72
C GLU A 326 10.98 11.27 -4.49
N GLY A 327 10.15 11.45 -5.52
CA GLY A 327 8.72 11.20 -5.44
C GLY A 327 8.37 9.73 -5.21
N LEU A 328 9.13 8.80 -5.79
CA LEU A 328 8.93 7.37 -5.59
C LEU A 328 9.26 6.96 -4.14
N PHE A 329 10.43 7.33 -3.68
CA PHE A 329 10.88 7.02 -2.32
C PHE A 329 9.90 7.55 -1.27
N ASP A 330 9.52 8.82 -1.39
CA ASP A 330 8.58 9.46 -0.49
C ASP A 330 7.18 8.81 -0.50
N ALA A 331 6.68 8.45 -1.68
CA ALA A 331 5.38 7.83 -1.83
C ALA A 331 5.34 6.41 -1.25
N LEU A 332 6.37 5.59 -1.50
CA LEU A 332 6.40 4.21 -1.00
C LEU A 332 6.66 4.15 0.51
N ASP A 333 7.56 5.00 1.04
CA ASP A 333 7.74 5.17 2.50
C ASP A 333 6.42 5.60 3.16
N THR A 334 5.73 6.57 2.57
CA THR A 334 4.44 7.06 3.08
C THR A 334 3.38 5.95 3.09
N TRP A 335 3.31 5.14 2.05
CA TRP A 335 2.37 4.02 1.98
C TRP A 335 2.72 2.95 3.02
N LEU A 336 3.99 2.58 3.12
CA LEU A 336 4.51 1.62 4.10
C LEU A 336 4.18 2.05 5.54
N ASP A 337 4.47 3.30 5.89
CA ASP A 337 4.16 3.88 7.20
C ASP A 337 2.65 3.84 7.49
N CYS A 338 1.81 4.14 6.48
CA CYS A 338 0.36 4.11 6.65
C CYS A 338 -0.19 2.69 6.84
N LEU A 339 0.41 1.66 6.20
CA LEU A 339 0.06 0.26 6.44
C LEU A 339 0.38 -0.16 7.88
N HIS A 340 1.59 0.17 8.36
CA HIS A 340 1.99 -0.10 9.75
C HIS A 340 1.12 0.66 10.76
N MET A 341 0.82 1.93 10.47
CA MET A 341 -0.04 2.73 11.34
C MET A 341 -1.47 2.18 11.37
N GLY A 342 -2.01 1.69 10.23
CA GLY A 342 -3.31 1.01 10.18
C GLY A 342 -3.36 -0.22 11.09
N ALA A 343 -2.31 -1.05 11.08
CA ALA A 343 -2.19 -2.20 11.97
C ALA A 343 -2.13 -1.76 13.46
N LEU A 344 -1.36 -0.71 13.75
CA LEU A 344 -1.24 -0.16 15.11
C LEU A 344 -2.56 0.42 15.63
N VAL A 345 -3.38 1.02 14.76
CA VAL A 345 -4.73 1.53 15.13
C VAL A 345 -5.63 0.39 15.58
N LEU A 346 -5.56 -0.77 14.92
CA LEU A 346 -6.36 -1.95 15.28
C LEU A 346 -5.86 -2.62 16.56
N ASP A 347 -4.56 -2.52 16.87
CA ASP A 347 -3.96 -3.00 18.11
C ASP A 347 -4.41 -2.11 19.29
N GLY A 348 -5.43 -2.54 20.00
CA GLY A 348 -6.01 -1.81 21.12
C GLY A 348 -7.29 -1.05 20.83
N ILE A 349 -7.88 -1.22 19.63
CA ILE A 349 -9.22 -0.70 19.34
C ILE A 349 -10.27 -1.39 20.23
N GLN A 350 -11.15 -0.62 20.83
CA GLN A 350 -12.24 -1.12 21.67
C GLN A 350 -13.59 -0.92 20.97
N VAL A 351 -14.27 -2.00 20.62
CA VAL A 351 -15.61 -1.95 20.05
C VAL A 351 -16.64 -1.81 21.19
N LYS A 352 -17.42 -0.75 21.19
CA LYS A 352 -18.46 -0.45 22.18
C LYS A 352 -19.76 -1.19 21.81
N ARG A 353 -19.77 -2.53 21.99
CA ARG A 353 -20.89 -3.41 21.60
C ARG A 353 -22.27 -2.90 22.00
N PRO A 354 -22.52 -2.45 23.25
CA PRO A 354 -23.84 -1.94 23.63
C PRO A 354 -24.28 -0.74 22.78
N ARG A 355 -23.35 0.20 22.51
CA ARG A 355 -23.62 1.38 21.69
C ARG A 355 -23.88 1.02 20.22
N CYS A 356 -23.11 0.08 19.69
CA CYS A 356 -23.29 -0.45 18.33
C CYS A 356 -24.68 -1.09 18.18
N GLN A 357 -25.06 -1.96 19.13
CA GLN A 357 -26.34 -2.66 19.13
C GLN A 357 -27.53 -1.70 19.26
N GLU A 358 -27.47 -0.75 20.18
CA GLU A 358 -28.49 0.30 20.33
C GLU A 358 -28.68 1.06 19.02
N ALA A 359 -27.60 1.49 18.38
CA ALA A 359 -27.65 2.22 17.12
C ALA A 359 -28.18 1.36 15.95
N ALA A 360 -27.92 0.04 15.95
CA ALA A 360 -28.41 -0.88 14.93
C ALA A 360 -29.92 -1.16 15.03
N GLN A 361 -30.49 -1.01 16.22
CA GLN A 361 -31.95 -1.14 16.46
C GLN A 361 -32.74 0.12 16.06
N GLN A 362 -32.04 1.25 15.88
CA GLN A 362 -32.69 2.52 15.54
C GLN A 362 -32.81 2.67 14.00
N GLY A 363 -33.74 3.55 13.58
CA GLY A 363 -33.91 3.92 12.19
C GLY A 363 -34.66 2.90 11.34
N TYR A 364 -35.44 2.04 11.97
CA TYR A 364 -36.29 1.05 11.29
C TYR A 364 -35.51 0.14 10.32
N ALA A 365 -34.30 -0.23 10.71
CA ALA A 365 -33.39 -1.02 9.89
C ALA A 365 -33.96 -2.42 9.52
N ASN A 366 -34.94 -2.90 10.27
CA ASN A 366 -35.68 -4.14 10.07
C ASN A 366 -36.93 -4.00 9.16
N SER A 367 -37.18 -2.84 8.57
CA SER A 367 -38.27 -2.65 7.62
C SER A 367 -38.21 -3.55 6.38
N THR A 368 -37.02 -3.87 5.91
CA THR A 368 -36.83 -4.82 4.80
C THR A 368 -37.31 -6.21 5.17
N GLU A 369 -37.12 -6.65 6.43
CA GLU A 369 -37.59 -7.94 6.92
C GLU A 369 -39.10 -8.03 6.91
N LEU A 370 -39.80 -6.93 7.23
CA LEU A 370 -41.27 -6.85 7.14
C LEU A 370 -41.73 -6.95 5.67
N ALA A 371 -41.03 -6.29 4.75
CA ALA A 371 -41.37 -6.39 3.34
C ALA A 371 -41.19 -7.82 2.80
N ASP A 372 -40.06 -8.47 3.14
CA ASP A 372 -39.77 -9.85 2.75
C ASP A 372 -40.77 -10.84 3.39
N TYR A 373 -41.21 -10.58 4.64
CA TYR A 373 -42.25 -11.35 5.30
C TYR A 373 -43.58 -11.27 4.53
N LEU A 374 -43.99 -10.07 4.13
CA LEU A 374 -45.21 -9.88 3.34
C LEU A 374 -45.11 -10.58 1.96
N VAL A 375 -43.95 -10.52 1.33
CA VAL A 375 -43.71 -11.24 0.06
C VAL A 375 -43.84 -12.75 0.26
N ALA A 376 -43.29 -13.30 1.35
CA ALA A 376 -43.44 -14.71 1.67
C ALA A 376 -44.91 -15.12 1.97
N LYS A 377 -45.77 -14.16 2.38
CA LYS A 377 -47.23 -14.35 2.51
C LYS A 377 -48.01 -14.11 1.23
N GLY A 378 -47.33 -13.89 0.08
CA GLY A 378 -47.94 -13.77 -1.26
C GLY A 378 -48.23 -12.32 -1.69
N VAL A 379 -47.81 -11.31 -0.93
CA VAL A 379 -47.96 -9.89 -1.33
C VAL A 379 -46.86 -9.52 -2.34
N PRO A 380 -47.20 -8.91 -3.50
CA PRO A 380 -46.17 -8.46 -4.46
C PRO A 380 -45.22 -7.47 -3.84
N PHE A 381 -43.90 -7.55 -4.13
CA PHE A 381 -42.86 -6.74 -3.49
C PHE A 381 -43.14 -5.23 -3.50
N ARG A 382 -43.62 -4.67 -4.61
CA ARG A 382 -43.96 -3.23 -4.70
C ARG A 382 -45.05 -2.81 -3.72
N GLU A 383 -46.05 -3.67 -3.55
CA GLU A 383 -47.14 -3.46 -2.60
C GLU A 383 -46.65 -3.66 -1.17
N ALA A 384 -45.87 -4.72 -0.91
CA ALA A 384 -45.23 -4.93 0.40
C ALA A 384 -44.37 -3.73 0.82
N HIS A 385 -43.57 -3.19 -0.08
CA HIS A 385 -42.77 -2.00 0.18
C HIS A 385 -43.60 -0.78 0.53
N HIS A 386 -44.75 -0.57 -0.12
CA HIS A 386 -45.68 0.53 0.20
C HIS A 386 -46.29 0.35 1.58
N ILE A 387 -46.82 -0.85 1.86
CA ILE A 387 -47.38 -1.22 3.17
C ILE A 387 -46.36 -0.98 4.28
N VAL A 388 -45.12 -1.38 4.11
CA VAL A 388 -44.07 -1.20 5.11
C VAL A 388 -43.75 0.29 5.31
N GLY A 389 -43.76 1.08 4.22
CA GLY A 389 -43.62 2.53 4.33
C GLY A 389 -44.66 3.18 5.21
N GLU A 390 -45.94 2.78 5.07
CA GLU A 390 -47.05 3.27 5.92
C GLU A 390 -46.89 2.79 7.35
N ALA A 391 -46.48 1.54 7.59
CA ALA A 391 -46.22 1.02 8.93
C ALA A 391 -45.06 1.77 9.61
N VAL A 392 -44.00 2.13 8.90
CA VAL A 392 -42.90 2.95 9.43
C VAL A 392 -43.39 4.36 9.80
N VAL A 393 -44.23 5.01 9.00
CA VAL A 393 -44.84 6.31 9.32
C VAL A 393 -45.63 6.22 10.60
N GLU A 394 -46.42 5.16 10.81
CA GLU A 394 -47.17 4.97 12.03
C GLU A 394 -46.28 4.71 13.26
N ALA A 395 -45.21 3.91 13.06
CA ALA A 395 -44.21 3.67 14.10
C ALA A 395 -43.53 4.98 14.56
N ILE A 396 -43.17 5.85 13.61
CA ILE A 396 -42.63 7.20 13.88
C ILE A 396 -43.64 8.02 14.66
N ARG A 397 -44.92 8.00 14.25
CA ARG A 397 -46.01 8.75 14.96
C ARG A 397 -46.21 8.29 16.41
N GLN A 398 -46.04 6.99 16.66
CA GLN A 398 -46.14 6.42 18.02
C GLN A 398 -44.81 6.53 18.81
N GLY A 399 -43.70 6.94 18.19
CA GLY A 399 -42.38 6.97 18.83
C GLY A 399 -41.87 5.57 19.20
N LYS A 400 -42.23 4.52 18.44
CA LYS A 400 -41.90 3.12 18.69
C LYS A 400 -41.13 2.51 17.56
N PRO A 401 -40.24 1.53 17.79
CA PRO A 401 -39.71 0.67 16.73
C PRO A 401 -40.81 -0.23 16.15
N LEU A 402 -40.58 -0.84 14.97
CA LEU A 402 -41.59 -1.69 14.31
C LEU A 402 -41.95 -2.92 15.13
N GLU A 403 -41.02 -3.51 15.83
CA GLU A 403 -41.20 -4.68 16.68
C GLU A 403 -42.05 -4.41 17.95
N ASP A 404 -42.24 -3.15 18.33
CA ASP A 404 -43.07 -2.75 19.49
C ASP A 404 -44.46 -2.26 19.08
N LEU A 405 -44.79 -2.27 17.78
CA LEU A 405 -46.18 -1.99 17.37
C LEU A 405 -47.09 -3.15 17.74
N ALA A 406 -48.27 -2.83 18.20
CA ALA A 406 -49.29 -3.85 18.46
C ALA A 406 -49.70 -4.57 17.17
N LEU A 407 -49.97 -5.89 17.21
CA LEU A 407 -50.42 -6.65 16.06
C LEU A 407 -51.62 -6.00 15.36
N ALA A 408 -52.58 -5.50 16.14
CA ALA A 408 -53.73 -4.81 15.59
C ALA A 408 -53.40 -3.52 14.81
N ASP A 409 -52.28 -2.87 15.12
CA ASP A 409 -51.82 -1.71 14.35
C ASP A 409 -51.15 -2.15 13.04
N LEU A 410 -50.32 -3.18 13.08
CA LEU A 410 -49.71 -3.76 11.89
C LEU A 410 -50.76 -4.34 10.92
N GLN A 411 -51.80 -4.99 11.44
CA GLN A 411 -52.93 -5.54 10.68
C GLN A 411 -53.79 -4.49 9.95
N LYS A 412 -53.73 -3.22 10.37
CA LYS A 412 -54.40 -2.13 9.64
C LYS A 412 -53.80 -1.93 8.25
N PHE A 413 -52.52 -2.23 8.07
CA PHE A 413 -51.82 -2.10 6.80
C PHE A 413 -51.93 -3.36 5.95
N SER A 414 -51.96 -4.55 6.59
CA SER A 414 -52.18 -5.81 5.86
C SER A 414 -52.71 -6.90 6.80
N ALA A 415 -53.86 -7.44 6.47
CA ALA A 415 -54.53 -8.49 7.25
C ALA A 415 -53.75 -9.83 7.26
N VAL A 416 -52.76 -10.02 6.38
CA VAL A 416 -51.91 -11.23 6.33
C VAL A 416 -50.84 -11.24 7.43
N ILE A 417 -50.66 -10.13 8.17
CA ILE A 417 -49.69 -10.03 9.26
C ILE A 417 -50.22 -10.79 10.45
N GLY A 418 -49.45 -11.78 10.93
CA GLY A 418 -49.75 -12.54 12.15
C GLY A 418 -48.69 -12.32 13.21
N ASP A 419 -48.86 -12.97 14.39
CA ASP A 419 -47.92 -12.91 15.51
C ASP A 419 -46.48 -13.41 15.10
N ASP A 420 -46.38 -14.20 14.05
CA ASP A 420 -45.14 -14.72 13.48
C ASP A 420 -44.23 -13.61 12.88
N VAL A 421 -44.72 -12.37 12.82
CA VAL A 421 -43.92 -11.20 12.37
C VAL A 421 -42.84 -10.80 13.38
N TYR A 422 -43.10 -10.87 14.68
CA TYR A 422 -42.21 -10.36 15.71
C TYR A 422 -40.84 -11.03 15.75
N PRO A 423 -40.71 -12.38 15.68
CA PRO A 423 -39.41 -13.03 15.54
C PRO A 423 -38.65 -12.61 14.26
N ILE A 424 -39.36 -12.24 13.20
CA ILE A 424 -38.79 -11.78 11.94
C ILE A 424 -38.16 -10.40 12.07
N LEU A 425 -38.77 -9.53 12.84
CA LEU A 425 -38.32 -8.14 13.10
C LEU A 425 -37.15 -8.05 14.08
N ALA A 426 -36.80 -9.14 14.75
CA ALA A 426 -35.69 -9.15 15.71
C ALA A 426 -34.34 -8.85 14.98
N LEU A 427 -33.48 -8.04 15.62
CA LEU A 427 -32.18 -7.64 15.08
C LEU A 427 -31.35 -8.85 14.62
N GLN A 428 -31.33 -9.95 15.38
CA GLN A 428 -30.60 -11.17 15.00
C GLN A 428 -31.16 -11.80 13.73
N SER A 429 -32.47 -11.80 13.53
CA SER A 429 -33.10 -12.31 12.33
C SER A 429 -32.66 -11.53 11.06
N CYS A 430 -32.43 -10.20 11.20
CA CYS A 430 -31.92 -9.38 10.10
C CYS A 430 -30.54 -9.83 9.63
N LEU A 431 -29.69 -10.32 10.53
CA LEU A 431 -28.36 -10.86 10.18
C LEU A 431 -28.49 -12.29 9.61
N ASP A 432 -29.21 -13.17 10.29
CA ASP A 432 -29.28 -14.60 9.98
C ASP A 432 -29.79 -14.87 8.55
N LYS A 433 -30.74 -14.07 8.08
CA LYS A 433 -31.32 -14.17 6.75
C LYS A 433 -30.33 -13.83 5.62
N ARG A 434 -29.26 -13.11 5.90
CA ARG A 434 -28.23 -12.74 4.89
C ARG A 434 -27.20 -13.86 4.71
N ALA A 435 -27.68 -15.07 4.44
CA ALA A 435 -26.89 -16.31 4.37
C ALA A 435 -26.26 -16.62 3.01
N ALA A 436 -26.53 -15.82 2.00
CA ALA A 436 -25.84 -15.93 0.69
C ALA A 436 -24.32 -15.68 0.85
N LYS A 437 -23.50 -16.23 -0.04
CA LYS A 437 -22.05 -16.02 -0.05
C LYS A 437 -21.72 -14.52 -0.05
N GLY A 438 -20.88 -14.12 0.88
CA GLY A 438 -20.51 -12.70 1.09
C GLY A 438 -21.53 -11.91 1.93
N GLY A 439 -22.60 -12.54 2.40
CA GLY A 439 -23.56 -11.92 3.30
C GLY A 439 -23.06 -11.83 4.75
N VAL A 440 -23.83 -11.17 5.59
CA VAL A 440 -23.44 -10.81 6.97
C VAL A 440 -23.87 -11.83 8.01
N SER A 441 -24.53 -12.95 7.62
CA SER A 441 -24.92 -13.96 8.60
C SER A 441 -23.72 -14.48 9.38
N PRO A 442 -23.87 -14.86 10.67
CA PRO A 442 -22.76 -15.37 11.48
C PRO A 442 -21.99 -16.50 10.82
N LYS A 443 -22.70 -17.41 10.13
CA LYS A 443 -22.09 -18.51 9.37
C LYS A 443 -21.19 -18.00 8.24
N GLN A 444 -21.66 -17.00 7.47
CA GLN A 444 -20.87 -16.45 6.35
C GLN A 444 -19.66 -15.65 6.84
N VAL A 445 -19.82 -14.88 7.91
CA VAL A 445 -18.71 -14.13 8.53
C VAL A 445 -17.65 -15.09 9.08
N ALA A 446 -18.04 -16.15 9.79
CA ALA A 446 -17.12 -17.16 10.30
C ALA A 446 -16.36 -17.87 9.15
N GLN A 447 -17.05 -18.21 8.07
CA GLN A 447 -16.44 -18.79 6.88
C GLN A 447 -15.45 -17.84 6.23
N ALA A 448 -15.82 -16.56 6.05
CA ALA A 448 -14.94 -15.55 5.46
C ALA A 448 -13.69 -15.29 6.30
N ILE A 449 -13.78 -15.31 7.64
CA ILE A 449 -12.62 -15.24 8.53
C ILE A 449 -11.70 -16.44 8.30
N ALA A 450 -12.25 -17.66 8.22
CA ALA A 450 -11.44 -18.86 7.97
C ALA A 450 -10.74 -18.83 6.60
N GLU A 451 -11.46 -18.40 5.56
CA GLU A 451 -10.90 -18.24 4.20
C GLU A 451 -9.79 -17.18 4.17
N ALA A 452 -9.98 -16.04 4.84
CA ALA A 452 -8.97 -14.99 4.94
C ALA A 452 -7.72 -15.47 5.68
N LYS A 453 -7.86 -16.20 6.80
CA LYS A 453 -6.73 -16.82 7.51
C LYS A 453 -5.94 -17.77 6.62
N ASN A 454 -6.61 -18.64 5.88
CA ASN A 454 -5.95 -19.59 4.98
C ASN A 454 -5.17 -18.91 3.85
N ARG A 455 -5.58 -17.71 3.42
CA ARG A 455 -4.82 -16.92 2.42
C ARG A 455 -3.57 -16.26 3.00
N LEU A 456 -3.52 -16.04 4.29
CA LEU A 456 -2.41 -15.35 4.98
C LEU A 456 -1.30 -16.30 5.47
N ILE A 457 -1.57 -17.61 5.48
CA ILE A 457 -0.59 -18.68 5.75
C ILE A 457 0.26 -18.89 4.49
#